data_22d1e5535ba702a3b4089843ba07dd41
#
_entry.id   22d1e5535ba702a3b4089843ba07dd41
#
_cell.length_a   1.000
_cell.length_b   1.000
_cell.length_c   1.000
_cell.angle_alpha   90.00
_cell.angle_beta   90.00
_cell.angle_gamma   90.00
#
_symmetry.space_group_name_H-M   'P 1'
#
loop_
_entity.id
_entity.type
_entity.pdbx_description
1 polymer ?
#
loop_
_entity_poly.entity_id
_entity_poly.type
_entity_poly.pdbx_seq_one_letter_code
_entity_poly.pdbx_strand_id
1 'polypeptide(L)'
;MKRHTALAAALLLAAPLALAESTRFGLDAEYLYDDNVSRGVYGADRKGDSIVSLAGSLAGGMPLGSRGGFLYRAAARYEHFSAFEDLSNFALSGRVAYRVQPGTEFSSPFFEIAAYGAWLSHSDSALRDGSIVSLEAGFGSHLTDRVRLGGGIAVDQRDGGNPGRPGEVEVYDMDYARVWATLDYRFGVRNTAYGRIMHVTGDHVFNSLTPIGLSSAWATDPALAKELGATVNAYRVDASTFVYELGFNIPLHGNRALDFLASSYSSKANEGPYTGTKYDGYLLRASYLYRFQ
;
A
#
# COMPACT_ATOMS: atom_id res chain seq x y z
N MET A 1 16.67 -5.06 17.44
CA MET A 1 16.22 -3.91 16.64
C MET A 1 14.68 -3.70 16.66
N LYS A 2 13.86 -4.73 16.86
CA LYS A 2 12.36 -4.68 16.79
C LYS A 2 11.65 -3.64 17.71
N ARG A 3 12.30 -3.14 18.77
CA ARG A 3 11.70 -2.12 19.67
C ARG A 3 11.82 -0.68 19.17
N HIS A 4 12.72 -0.42 18.22
CA HIS A 4 12.98 0.95 17.75
C HIS A 4 12.04 1.38 16.61
N THR A 5 11.57 0.44 15.79
CA THR A 5 10.63 0.69 14.69
C THR A 5 9.22 1.04 15.21
N ALA A 6 8.75 0.35 16.24
CA ALA A 6 7.46 0.68 16.87
C ALA A 6 7.45 2.06 17.55
N LEU A 7 8.60 2.47 18.10
CA LEU A 7 8.75 3.81 18.72
C LEU A 7 8.77 4.91 17.65
N ALA A 8 9.39 4.67 16.51
CA ALA A 8 9.41 5.61 15.38
C ALA A 8 8.01 5.79 14.76
N ALA A 9 7.24 4.72 14.62
CA ALA A 9 5.85 4.78 14.17
C ALA A 9 4.95 5.53 15.17
N ALA A 10 5.13 5.31 16.47
CA ALA A 10 4.39 6.01 17.53
C ALA A 10 4.75 7.50 17.60
N LEU A 11 6.01 7.88 17.38
CA LEU A 11 6.45 9.27 17.31
C LEU A 11 5.93 10.00 16.07
N LEU A 12 5.84 9.32 14.92
CA LEU A 12 5.21 9.84 13.70
C LEU A 12 3.71 10.09 13.88
N LEU A 13 3.05 9.32 14.75
CA LEU A 13 1.62 9.48 15.06
C LEU A 13 1.34 10.61 16.08
N ALA A 14 2.25 10.87 17.01
CA ALA A 14 2.02 11.79 18.13
C ALA A 14 2.39 13.25 17.84
N ALA A 15 3.40 13.51 17.03
CA ALA A 15 3.94 14.84 16.80
C ALA A 15 2.99 15.83 16.10
N PRO A 16 2.16 15.44 15.11
CA PRO A 16 1.35 16.41 14.35
C PRO A 16 0.06 16.86 15.06
N LEU A 17 -0.41 16.14 16.07
CA LEU A 17 -1.69 16.44 16.73
C LEU A 17 -1.70 17.76 17.50
N ALA A 18 -0.54 18.25 17.92
CA ALA A 18 -0.42 19.45 18.75
C ALA A 18 -0.31 20.77 17.95
N LEU A 19 -0.16 20.73 16.62
CA LEU A 19 0.28 21.90 15.82
C LEU A 19 -0.68 22.29 14.67
N ALA A 20 -1.88 21.71 14.58
CA ALA A 20 -2.68 21.83 13.36
C ALA A 20 -3.82 22.86 13.44
N GLU A 21 -3.72 23.93 12.68
CA GLU A 21 -4.83 24.87 12.43
C GLU A 21 -5.97 24.28 11.57
N SER A 22 -5.74 23.19 10.82
CA SER A 22 -6.74 22.57 9.95
C SER A 22 -6.62 21.03 9.89
N THR A 23 -7.08 20.35 10.94
CA THR A 23 -7.20 18.88 10.92
C THR A 23 -8.57 18.47 10.39
N ARG A 24 -8.60 17.55 9.45
CA ARG A 24 -9.81 16.95 8.89
C ARG A 24 -9.87 15.47 9.24
N PHE A 25 -11.04 15.02 9.65
CA PHE A 25 -11.31 13.60 9.89
C PHE A 25 -11.98 12.99 8.67
N GLY A 26 -11.70 11.72 8.42
CA GLY A 26 -12.29 10.95 7.34
C GLY A 26 -12.71 9.57 7.80
N LEU A 27 -13.75 9.05 7.16
CA LEU A 27 -14.19 7.66 7.27
C LEU A 27 -14.32 7.11 5.87
N ASP A 28 -13.69 5.96 5.63
CA ASP A 28 -13.68 5.29 4.33
C ASP A 28 -14.21 3.88 4.52
N ALA A 29 -15.21 3.49 3.72
CA ALA A 29 -15.72 2.12 3.64
C ALA A 29 -15.44 1.61 2.23
N GLU A 30 -14.81 0.42 2.13
CA GLU A 30 -14.33 -0.11 0.85
C GLU A 30 -14.76 -1.56 0.69
N TYR A 31 -15.09 -1.92 -0.53
CA TYR A 31 -15.21 -3.29 -0.99
C TYR A 31 -14.14 -3.53 -2.06
N LEU A 32 -13.33 -4.56 -1.86
CA LEU A 32 -12.28 -4.97 -2.76
C LEU A 32 -12.50 -6.41 -3.21
N TYR A 33 -12.11 -6.72 -4.43
CA TYR A 33 -11.95 -8.07 -4.91
C TYR A 33 -10.53 -8.20 -5.49
N ASP A 34 -9.73 -9.13 -4.94
CA ASP A 34 -8.40 -9.51 -5.48
C ASP A 34 -8.49 -10.93 -6.00
N ASP A 35 -8.22 -11.16 -7.28
CA ASP A 35 -8.34 -12.48 -7.92
C ASP A 35 -7.16 -13.41 -7.61
N ASN A 36 -6.11 -12.89 -6.97
CA ASN A 36 -4.94 -13.65 -6.53
C ASN A 36 -4.43 -13.19 -5.15
N VAL A 37 -5.33 -13.18 -4.17
CA VAL A 37 -4.98 -12.82 -2.78
C VAL A 37 -3.91 -13.75 -2.20
N SER A 38 -3.86 -14.98 -2.67
CA SER A 38 -2.85 -15.96 -2.28
C SER A 38 -1.45 -15.67 -2.82
N ARG A 39 -1.28 -14.75 -3.81
CA ARG A 39 -0.02 -14.54 -4.52
C ARG A 39 0.54 -15.85 -5.09
N GLY A 40 -0.36 -16.71 -5.51
CA GLY A 40 -0.06 -18.04 -6.02
C GLY A 40 0.62 -17.99 -7.38
N VAL A 41 1.65 -18.80 -7.55
CA VAL A 41 2.47 -18.88 -8.79
C VAL A 41 1.79 -19.74 -9.83
N TYR A 42 1.25 -20.88 -9.44
CA TYR A 42 0.54 -21.80 -10.34
C TYR A 42 -0.96 -21.57 -10.31
N GLY A 43 -1.64 -21.94 -11.36
CA GLY A 43 -3.08 -21.75 -11.47
C GLY A 43 -3.89 -22.42 -10.35
N ALA A 44 -3.41 -23.57 -9.82
CA ALA A 44 -4.01 -24.23 -8.65
C ALA A 44 -3.85 -23.45 -7.36
N ASP A 45 -2.77 -22.70 -7.24
CA ASP A 45 -2.39 -21.91 -6.05
C ASP A 45 -3.07 -20.54 -6.04
N ARG A 46 -3.53 -20.08 -7.22
CA ARG A 46 -4.18 -18.80 -7.41
C ARG A 46 -5.61 -18.84 -6.87
N LYS A 47 -5.86 -18.02 -5.86
CA LYS A 47 -7.18 -17.87 -5.25
C LYS A 47 -7.51 -16.41 -5.06
N GLY A 48 -8.73 -16.05 -5.43
CA GLY A 48 -9.28 -14.73 -5.19
C GLY A 48 -10.09 -14.67 -3.90
N ASP A 49 -10.29 -13.46 -3.39
CA ASP A 49 -11.15 -13.19 -2.25
C ASP A 49 -11.82 -11.82 -2.35
N SER A 50 -12.92 -11.68 -1.63
CA SER A 50 -13.61 -10.43 -1.40
C SER A 50 -13.22 -9.87 -0.04
N ILE A 51 -12.91 -8.58 0.01
CA ILE A 51 -12.38 -7.91 1.20
C ILE A 51 -13.27 -6.71 1.49
N VAL A 52 -13.74 -6.61 2.74
CA VAL A 52 -14.41 -5.41 3.25
C VAL A 52 -13.44 -4.66 4.14
N SER A 53 -13.26 -3.36 3.88
CA SER A 53 -12.36 -2.51 4.65
C SER A 53 -13.10 -1.31 5.23
N LEU A 54 -12.75 -0.98 6.48
CA LEU A 54 -13.18 0.24 7.17
C LEU A 54 -11.94 0.98 7.65
N ALA A 55 -11.86 2.29 7.35
CA ALA A 55 -10.75 3.11 7.79
C ALA A 55 -11.21 4.44 8.36
N GLY A 56 -10.69 4.78 9.53
CA GLY A 56 -10.74 6.12 10.09
C GLY A 56 -9.43 6.85 9.83
N SER A 57 -9.46 8.11 9.43
CA SER A 57 -8.26 8.88 9.15
C SER A 57 -8.35 10.31 9.67
N LEU A 58 -7.19 10.88 9.98
CA LEU A 58 -7.01 12.30 10.20
C LEU A 58 -5.90 12.81 9.27
N ALA A 59 -6.07 14.00 8.73
CA ALA A 59 -5.08 14.62 7.86
C ALA A 59 -5.11 16.14 8.03
N GLY A 60 -3.97 16.76 7.83
CA GLY A 60 -3.87 18.21 7.90
C GLY A 60 -2.56 18.73 7.32
N GLY A 61 -2.37 20.04 7.45
CA GLY A 61 -1.16 20.68 6.99
C GLY A 61 -0.81 21.88 7.86
N MET A 62 0.47 22.18 7.90
CA MET A 62 1.04 23.34 8.57
C MET A 62 1.86 24.11 7.54
N PRO A 63 1.43 25.31 7.11
CA PRO A 63 2.22 26.13 6.18
C PRO A 63 3.54 26.56 6.83
N LEU A 64 4.62 26.54 6.03
CA LEU A 64 5.92 27.03 6.44
C LEU A 64 6.38 28.06 5.42
N GLY A 65 6.13 29.32 5.74
CA GLY A 65 6.30 30.41 4.80
C GLY A 65 5.28 30.38 3.65
N SER A 66 5.60 31.07 2.55
CA SER A 66 4.68 31.25 1.42
C SER A 66 4.73 30.15 0.36
N ARG A 67 5.72 29.27 0.40
CA ARG A 67 6.00 28.31 -0.69
C ARG A 67 6.11 26.86 -0.25
N GLY A 68 6.01 26.58 1.04
CA GLY A 68 6.15 25.23 1.53
C GLY A 68 5.33 24.98 2.79
N GLY A 69 5.30 23.72 3.22
CA GLY A 69 4.62 23.32 4.44
C GLY A 69 4.73 21.83 4.69
N PHE A 70 4.43 21.47 5.91
CA PHE A 70 4.28 20.09 6.30
C PHE A 70 2.84 19.62 6.06
N LEU A 71 2.72 18.40 5.58
CA LEU A 71 1.46 17.65 5.47
C LEU A 71 1.59 16.42 6.35
N TYR A 72 0.50 16.05 7.02
CA TYR A 72 0.47 14.84 7.81
C TYR A 72 -0.83 14.09 7.60
N ARG A 73 -0.75 12.77 7.77
CA ARG A 73 -1.91 11.87 7.78
C ARG A 73 -1.64 10.75 8.77
N ALA A 74 -2.67 10.37 9.53
CA ALA A 74 -2.68 9.13 10.28
C ALA A 74 -3.97 8.39 9.98
N ALA A 75 -3.95 7.06 10.02
CA ALA A 75 -5.12 6.24 9.76
C ALA A 75 -5.06 4.94 10.57
N ALA A 76 -6.25 4.49 10.97
CA ALA A 76 -6.50 3.14 11.46
C ALA A 76 -7.41 2.45 10.46
N ARG A 77 -7.07 1.22 10.06
CA ARG A 77 -7.82 0.42 9.08
C ARG A 77 -8.02 -0.99 9.60
N TYR A 78 -9.19 -1.53 9.36
CA TYR A 78 -9.49 -2.96 9.53
C TYR A 78 -9.92 -3.53 8.18
N GLU A 79 -9.38 -4.69 7.82
CA GLU A 79 -9.71 -5.44 6.61
C GLU A 79 -10.22 -6.83 7.01
N HIS A 80 -11.37 -7.19 6.49
CA HIS A 80 -11.97 -8.51 6.64
C HIS A 80 -11.98 -9.23 5.31
N PHE A 81 -11.31 -10.37 5.26
CA PHE A 81 -11.25 -11.29 4.13
C PHE A 81 -12.37 -12.32 4.26
N SER A 82 -13.17 -12.51 3.20
CA SER A 82 -14.39 -13.32 3.25
C SER A 82 -14.11 -14.81 3.28
N ALA A 83 -13.15 -15.29 2.48
CA ALA A 83 -12.73 -16.68 2.43
C ALA A 83 -11.47 -16.94 3.26
N PHE A 84 -10.47 -16.07 3.12
CA PHE A 84 -9.21 -16.18 3.86
C PHE A 84 -9.25 -15.37 5.16
N GLU A 85 -10.16 -15.73 6.08
CA GLU A 85 -10.40 -14.99 7.32
C GLU A 85 -9.13 -14.72 8.13
N ASP A 86 -8.17 -15.66 8.11
CA ASP A 86 -6.89 -15.57 8.82
C ASP A 86 -5.97 -14.47 8.25
N LEU A 87 -6.26 -13.97 7.03
CA LEU A 87 -5.61 -12.77 6.47
C LEU A 87 -6.23 -11.47 6.97
N SER A 88 -7.38 -11.52 7.64
CA SER A 88 -8.02 -10.33 8.20
C SER A 88 -7.05 -9.61 9.13
N ASN A 89 -6.97 -8.30 9.01
CA ASN A 89 -5.92 -7.54 9.68
C ASN A 89 -6.38 -6.17 10.14
N PHE A 90 -5.64 -5.65 11.10
CA PHE A 90 -5.71 -4.28 11.56
C PHE A 90 -4.39 -3.58 11.26
N ALA A 91 -4.48 -2.36 10.75
CA ALA A 91 -3.32 -1.54 10.43
C ALA A 91 -3.43 -0.15 11.07
N LEU A 92 -2.33 0.32 11.65
CA LEU A 92 -2.13 1.72 12.03
C LEU A 92 -1.07 2.31 11.13
N SER A 93 -1.29 3.49 10.56
CA SER A 93 -0.33 4.13 9.67
C SER A 93 -0.21 5.62 9.92
N GLY A 94 0.96 6.16 9.60
CA GLY A 94 1.24 7.58 9.65
C GLY A 94 2.13 8.01 8.48
N ARG A 95 1.92 9.22 7.98
CA ARG A 95 2.74 9.85 6.96
C ARG A 95 2.97 11.31 7.30
N VAL A 96 4.21 11.76 7.19
CA VAL A 96 4.59 13.17 7.28
C VAL A 96 5.35 13.53 6.01
N ALA A 97 5.01 14.64 5.40
CA ALA A 97 5.65 15.12 4.19
C ALA A 97 5.99 16.61 4.31
N TYR A 98 7.10 16.99 3.75
CA TYR A 98 7.43 18.39 3.45
C TYR A 98 7.23 18.64 1.96
N ARG A 99 6.36 19.58 1.63
CA ARG A 99 6.07 19.99 0.26
C ARG A 99 6.55 21.41 0.02
N VAL A 100 7.18 21.65 -1.12
CA VAL A 100 7.58 22.96 -1.59
C VAL A 100 7.10 23.17 -3.01
N GLN A 101 6.60 24.38 -3.30
CA GLN A 101 6.21 24.84 -4.64
C GLN A 101 6.99 26.12 -4.94
N PRO A 102 8.09 26.04 -5.72
CA PRO A 102 8.99 27.19 -5.93
C PRO A 102 8.34 28.36 -6.65
N GLY A 103 7.43 28.09 -7.58
CA GLY A 103 6.70 29.10 -8.32
C GLY A 103 5.33 29.41 -7.74
N THR A 104 4.75 30.54 -8.13
CA THR A 104 3.41 31.00 -7.73
C THR A 104 2.34 30.72 -8.78
N GLU A 105 2.73 30.29 -9.97
CA GLU A 105 1.81 29.99 -11.06
C GLU A 105 1.07 28.67 -10.79
N PHE A 106 -0.13 28.55 -11.35
CA PHE A 106 -0.93 27.35 -11.24
C PHE A 106 -0.22 26.08 -11.77
N SER A 107 0.54 26.23 -12.84
CA SER A 107 1.32 25.14 -13.46
C SER A 107 2.67 24.88 -12.78
N SER A 108 3.06 25.71 -11.80
CA SER A 108 4.33 25.53 -11.10
C SER A 108 4.40 24.16 -10.44
N PRO A 109 5.48 23.39 -10.68
CA PRO A 109 5.63 22.09 -10.05
C PRO A 109 5.79 22.23 -8.55
N PHE A 110 5.29 21.26 -7.81
CA PHE A 110 5.65 21.08 -6.42
C PHE A 110 6.53 19.83 -6.27
N PHE A 111 7.38 19.86 -5.26
CA PHE A 111 8.22 18.74 -4.85
C PHE A 111 7.88 18.34 -3.43
N GLU A 112 8.00 17.06 -3.13
CA GLU A 112 7.65 16.52 -1.84
C GLU A 112 8.66 15.47 -1.40
N ILE A 113 9.06 15.52 -0.13
CA ILE A 113 9.77 14.43 0.55
C ILE A 113 8.90 13.98 1.70
N ALA A 114 8.70 12.68 1.86
CA ALA A 114 7.84 12.14 2.89
C ALA A 114 8.45 10.91 3.57
N ALA A 115 8.11 10.75 4.85
CA ALA A 115 8.29 9.51 5.60
C ALA A 115 6.92 8.90 5.88
N TYR A 116 6.82 7.60 5.72
CA TYR A 116 5.63 6.81 6.03
C TYR A 116 6.01 5.67 6.96
N GLY A 117 5.11 5.33 7.88
CA GLY A 117 5.22 4.15 8.72
C GLY A 117 3.86 3.50 8.89
N ALA A 118 3.85 2.18 8.97
CA ALA A 118 2.67 1.39 9.29
C ALA A 118 3.03 0.24 10.22
N TRP A 119 2.06 -0.15 11.05
CA TRP A 119 2.09 -1.37 11.83
C TRP A 119 0.88 -2.21 11.44
N LEU A 120 1.11 -3.53 11.27
CA LEU A 120 0.10 -4.50 10.83
C LEU A 120 0.00 -5.62 11.85
N SER A 121 -1.22 -6.05 12.13
CA SER A 121 -1.52 -7.24 12.93
C SER A 121 -2.63 -8.04 12.25
N HIS A 122 -2.35 -9.31 11.97
CA HIS A 122 -3.28 -10.23 11.32
C HIS A 122 -3.99 -11.08 12.36
N SER A 123 -5.16 -11.60 12.03
CA SER A 123 -6.00 -12.33 12.96
C SER A 123 -5.36 -13.64 13.42
N ASP A 124 -4.73 -14.38 12.52
CA ASP A 124 -4.09 -15.67 12.82
C ASP A 124 -2.84 -15.94 11.99
N SER A 125 -2.03 -14.91 11.77
CA SER A 125 -0.76 -15.03 11.02
C SER A 125 0.33 -14.15 11.60
N ALA A 126 0.94 -14.62 12.70
CA ALA A 126 2.10 -13.94 13.30
C ALA A 126 3.26 -13.73 12.29
N LEU A 127 3.36 -14.58 11.27
CA LEU A 127 4.33 -14.45 10.18
C LEU A 127 4.16 -13.15 9.38
N ARG A 128 2.89 -12.73 9.19
CA ARG A 128 2.52 -11.54 8.41
C ARG A 128 2.45 -10.26 9.23
N ASP A 129 2.44 -10.37 10.55
CA ASP A 129 2.51 -9.22 11.46
C ASP A 129 3.81 -8.45 11.25
N GLY A 130 3.79 -7.17 11.59
CA GLY A 130 5.03 -6.41 11.51
C GLY A 130 4.85 -4.94 11.23
N SER A 131 5.89 -4.31 10.71
CA SER A 131 5.89 -2.89 10.40
C SER A 131 6.46 -2.61 9.02
N ILE A 132 6.06 -1.48 8.45
CA ILE A 132 6.58 -0.94 7.19
C ILE A 132 7.09 0.47 7.48
N VAL A 133 8.27 0.78 6.97
CA VAL A 133 8.81 2.14 6.93
C VAL A 133 9.17 2.48 5.49
N SER A 134 8.84 3.70 5.07
CA SER A 134 9.10 4.16 3.71
C SER A 134 9.64 5.58 3.71
N LEU A 135 10.60 5.86 2.83
CA LEU A 135 11.05 7.19 2.50
C LEU A 135 10.72 7.47 1.04
N GLU A 136 10.00 8.55 0.79
CA GLU A 136 9.46 8.89 -0.52
C GLU A 136 9.97 10.26 -1.00
N ALA A 137 10.22 10.39 -2.29
CA ALA A 137 10.42 11.68 -2.96
C ALA A 137 9.52 11.74 -4.18
N GLY A 138 8.79 12.84 -4.35
CA GLY A 138 7.82 12.98 -5.41
C GLY A 138 7.71 14.40 -5.94
N PHE A 139 7.04 14.50 -7.07
CA PHE A 139 6.69 15.79 -7.70
C PHE A 139 5.29 15.73 -8.28
N GLY A 140 4.72 16.89 -8.54
CA GLY A 140 3.48 17.01 -9.30
C GLY A 140 3.34 18.41 -9.91
N SER A 141 2.63 18.50 -11.02
CA SER A 141 2.35 19.75 -11.72
C SER A 141 0.99 19.70 -12.40
N HIS A 142 0.31 20.83 -12.46
CA HIS A 142 -0.87 20.99 -13.29
C HIS A 142 -0.44 21.41 -14.70
N LEU A 143 -0.65 20.53 -15.68
CA LEU A 143 -0.37 20.85 -17.08
C LEU A 143 -1.43 21.78 -17.67
N THR A 144 -2.67 21.59 -17.22
CA THR A 144 -3.82 22.43 -17.52
C THR A 144 -4.73 22.49 -16.29
N ASP A 145 -5.82 23.26 -16.35
CA ASP A 145 -6.88 23.28 -15.33
C ASP A 145 -7.54 21.91 -15.10
N ARG A 146 -7.40 21.00 -16.05
CA ARG A 146 -8.00 19.65 -16.02
C ARG A 146 -7.00 18.51 -15.88
N VAL A 147 -5.75 18.73 -16.24
CA VAL A 147 -4.74 17.67 -16.29
C VAL A 147 -3.66 17.93 -15.25
N ARG A 148 -3.42 16.97 -14.37
CA ARG A 148 -2.31 16.94 -13.43
C ARG A 148 -1.43 15.72 -13.70
N LEU A 149 -0.13 15.95 -13.76
CA LEU A 149 0.89 14.91 -13.84
C LEU A 149 1.64 14.86 -12.52
N GLY A 150 2.02 13.66 -12.09
CA GLY A 150 2.84 13.45 -10.91
C GLY A 150 3.70 12.21 -11.04
N GLY A 151 4.59 12.03 -10.10
CA GLY A 151 5.43 10.84 -10.02
C GLY A 151 6.37 10.91 -8.83
N GLY A 152 7.12 9.82 -8.63
CA GLY A 152 8.07 9.77 -7.53
C GLY A 152 8.78 8.44 -7.44
N ILE A 153 9.63 8.36 -6.42
CA ILE A 153 10.39 7.18 -6.04
C ILE A 153 10.21 6.95 -4.53
N ALA A 154 10.32 5.70 -4.10
CA ALA A 154 10.37 5.36 -2.68
C ALA A 154 11.32 4.20 -2.44
N VAL A 155 11.84 4.13 -1.22
CA VAL A 155 12.49 2.94 -0.66
C VAL A 155 11.70 2.52 0.55
N ASP A 156 11.43 1.23 0.62
CA ASP A 156 10.55 0.63 1.61
C ASP A 156 11.28 -0.50 2.31
N GLN A 157 11.12 -0.56 3.63
CA GLN A 157 11.54 -1.68 4.45
C GLN A 157 10.33 -2.22 5.21
N ARG A 158 10.10 -3.50 5.12
CA ARG A 158 9.13 -4.23 5.92
C ARG A 158 9.86 -5.14 6.88
N ASP A 159 9.50 -5.05 8.14
CA ASP A 159 9.94 -5.95 9.21
C ASP A 159 8.77 -6.92 9.48
N GLY A 160 8.93 -8.17 9.11
CA GLY A 160 7.90 -9.22 9.24
C GLY A 160 7.88 -9.90 10.60
N GLY A 161 6.90 -10.76 10.80
CA GLY A 161 6.76 -11.53 12.02
C GLY A 161 7.58 -12.82 12.02
N ASN A 162 7.68 -13.44 13.18
CA ASN A 162 8.44 -14.67 13.36
C ASN A 162 7.64 -15.88 12.83
N PRO A 163 8.20 -16.75 11.99
CA PRO A 163 7.55 -17.95 11.47
C PRO A 163 7.21 -19.00 12.54
N GLY A 164 7.91 -18.98 13.66
CA GLY A 164 7.59 -19.86 14.81
C GLY A 164 8.07 -21.29 14.69
N ARG A 165 8.63 -21.72 13.54
CA ARG A 165 9.13 -23.09 13.34
C ARG A 165 10.64 -23.10 13.11
N PRO A 166 11.39 -24.07 13.69
CA PRO A 166 12.82 -24.21 13.43
C PRO A 166 13.11 -24.45 11.94
N GLY A 167 14.05 -23.68 11.40
CA GLY A 167 14.50 -23.79 9.99
C GLY A 167 13.71 -22.92 9.00
N GLU A 168 12.59 -22.32 9.40
CA GLU A 168 11.90 -21.30 8.64
C GLU A 168 12.52 -19.92 8.87
N VAL A 169 12.37 -19.02 7.90
CA VAL A 169 12.90 -17.65 7.97
C VAL A 169 11.79 -16.61 7.89
N GLU A 170 12.09 -15.40 8.31
CA GLU A 170 11.16 -14.25 8.24
C GLU A 170 10.99 -13.80 6.78
N VAL A 171 10.12 -14.49 6.01
CA VAL A 171 9.92 -14.24 4.57
C VAL A 171 9.29 -12.88 4.28
N TYR A 172 8.65 -12.26 5.27
CA TYR A 172 8.06 -10.93 5.16
C TYR A 172 9.00 -9.81 5.62
N ASP A 173 10.27 -10.13 5.99
CA ASP A 173 11.33 -9.13 6.07
C ASP A 173 11.77 -8.80 4.65
N MET A 174 11.39 -7.62 4.15
CA MET A 174 11.54 -7.28 2.74
C MET A 174 12.07 -5.86 2.58
N ASP A 175 13.02 -5.70 1.66
CA ASP A 175 13.51 -4.42 1.18
C ASP A 175 13.16 -4.27 -0.31
N TYR A 176 12.49 -3.18 -0.66
CA TYR A 176 12.13 -2.93 -2.06
C TYR A 176 12.10 -1.43 -2.38
N ALA A 177 12.21 -1.11 -3.65
CA ALA A 177 12.11 0.24 -4.17
C ALA A 177 10.94 0.35 -5.14
N ARG A 178 10.34 1.54 -5.20
CA ARG A 178 9.23 1.85 -6.10
C ARG A 178 9.52 3.10 -6.91
N VAL A 179 9.11 3.10 -8.17
CA VAL A 179 9.00 4.28 -9.02
C VAL A 179 7.61 4.32 -9.62
N TRP A 180 6.99 5.50 -9.69
CA TRP A 180 5.65 5.63 -10.24
C TRP A 180 5.47 6.93 -11.03
N ALA A 181 4.50 6.89 -11.93
CA ALA A 181 3.94 8.06 -12.59
C ALA A 181 2.41 8.06 -12.44
N THR A 182 1.82 9.22 -12.31
CA THR A 182 0.36 9.42 -12.17
C THR A 182 -0.12 10.47 -13.15
N LEU A 183 -1.33 10.27 -13.66
CA LEU A 183 -2.06 11.22 -14.48
C LEU A 183 -3.48 11.34 -13.95
N ASP A 184 -3.89 12.57 -13.61
CA ASP A 184 -5.26 12.87 -13.20
C ASP A 184 -5.91 13.74 -14.28
N TYR A 185 -7.14 13.41 -14.67
CA TYR A 185 -7.95 14.16 -15.61
C TYR A 185 -9.29 14.53 -15.01
N ARG A 186 -9.53 15.83 -14.82
CA ARG A 186 -10.82 16.35 -14.35
C ARG A 186 -11.80 16.49 -15.51
N PHE A 187 -12.94 15.83 -15.41
CA PHE A 187 -14.00 15.91 -16.40
C PHE A 187 -15.32 16.32 -15.74
N GLY A 188 -16.19 16.96 -16.52
CA GLY A 188 -17.40 17.57 -15.96
C GLY A 188 -17.07 18.63 -14.91
N VAL A 189 -17.93 18.79 -13.92
CA VAL A 189 -17.80 19.83 -12.89
C VAL A 189 -16.82 19.43 -11.78
N ARG A 190 -16.83 18.16 -11.35
CA ARG A 190 -16.09 17.70 -10.16
C ARG A 190 -15.46 16.32 -10.29
N ASN A 191 -15.80 15.55 -11.33
CA ASN A 191 -15.35 14.18 -11.47
C ASN A 191 -13.89 14.13 -11.88
N THR A 192 -13.16 13.09 -11.43
CA THR A 192 -11.76 12.88 -11.81
C THR A 192 -11.57 11.44 -12.25
N ALA A 193 -11.02 11.25 -13.44
CA ALA A 193 -10.39 10.00 -13.85
C ALA A 193 -8.91 10.08 -13.50
N TYR A 194 -8.33 8.98 -13.03
CA TYR A 194 -6.92 8.95 -12.71
C TYR A 194 -6.29 7.63 -13.15
N GLY A 195 -5.01 7.68 -13.47
CA GLY A 195 -4.20 6.51 -13.79
C GLY A 195 -2.86 6.55 -13.07
N ARG A 196 -2.34 5.37 -12.75
CA ARG A 196 -1.00 5.19 -12.19
C ARG A 196 -0.32 4.01 -12.84
N ILE A 197 0.96 4.19 -13.15
CA ILE A 197 1.87 3.09 -13.50
C ILE A 197 2.93 3.07 -12.41
N MET A 198 3.22 1.90 -11.86
CA MET A 198 4.24 1.73 -10.84
C MET A 198 5.09 0.51 -11.14
N HIS A 199 6.38 0.63 -10.94
CA HIS A 199 7.34 -0.46 -10.95
C HIS A 199 7.92 -0.61 -9.55
N VAL A 200 7.91 -1.85 -9.05
CA VAL A 200 8.48 -2.23 -7.75
C VAL A 200 9.58 -3.24 -8.01
N THR A 201 10.74 -3.07 -7.38
CA THR A 201 11.88 -3.99 -7.50
C THR A 201 12.47 -4.27 -6.12
N GLY A 202 12.92 -5.50 -5.89
CA GLY A 202 13.46 -5.99 -4.62
C GLY A 202 12.71 -7.21 -4.12
N ASP A 203 12.63 -7.37 -2.81
CA ASP A 203 12.02 -8.55 -2.19
C ASP A 203 10.50 -8.60 -2.39
N HIS A 204 10.00 -9.77 -2.79
CA HIS A 204 8.59 -10.10 -2.92
C HIS A 204 8.30 -11.47 -2.31
N VAL A 205 7.07 -11.69 -1.88
CA VAL A 205 6.62 -13.01 -1.40
C VAL A 205 5.81 -13.70 -2.48
N PHE A 206 6.24 -14.91 -2.85
CA PHE A 206 5.57 -15.82 -3.76
C PHE A 206 5.08 -17.02 -2.95
N ASN A 207 3.84 -17.46 -3.20
CA ASN A 207 3.25 -18.59 -2.50
C ASN A 207 3.00 -19.77 -3.43
N SER A 208 3.19 -21.00 -2.93
CA SER A 208 2.91 -22.22 -3.68
C SER A 208 2.55 -23.38 -2.78
N LEU A 209 1.59 -24.19 -3.23
CA LEU A 209 1.26 -25.50 -2.66
C LEU A 209 2.34 -26.55 -2.98
N THR A 210 2.98 -26.43 -4.13
CA THR A 210 4.08 -27.31 -4.53
C THR A 210 5.39 -26.66 -4.15
N PRO A 211 6.34 -27.36 -3.47
CA PRO A 211 7.63 -26.81 -3.20
C PRO A 211 8.30 -26.35 -4.50
N ILE A 212 8.50 -25.04 -4.64
CA ILE A 212 9.25 -24.47 -5.75
C ILE A 212 10.70 -24.57 -5.34
N GLY A 213 11.44 -25.58 -5.74
CA GLY A 213 12.85 -25.85 -5.44
C GLY A 213 13.58 -24.78 -4.62
N LEU A 214 14.45 -25.08 -3.91
CA LEU A 214 15.37 -24.49 -2.96
C LEU A 214 15.54 -22.95 -2.96
N SER A 215 14.64 -22.22 -2.28
CA SER A 215 15.00 -20.94 -1.70
C SER A 215 15.54 -21.16 -0.29
N SER A 216 16.59 -20.44 0.07
CA SER A 216 17.06 -20.35 1.44
C SER A 216 16.09 -19.54 2.33
N ALA A 217 15.17 -18.78 1.73
CA ALA A 217 14.23 -17.90 2.41
C ALA A 217 12.78 -18.37 2.18
N TRP A 218 12.32 -19.31 3.01
CA TRP A 218 10.97 -19.84 2.97
C TRP A 218 10.38 -20.01 4.38
N ALA A 219 9.04 -19.97 4.45
CA ALA A 219 8.28 -20.32 5.64
C ALA A 219 6.93 -20.92 5.24
N THR A 220 6.31 -21.67 6.13
CA THR A 220 4.91 -22.09 5.97
C THR A 220 3.99 -20.93 6.29
N ASP A 221 3.05 -20.62 5.40
CA ASP A 221 2.05 -19.58 5.62
C ASP A 221 0.75 -20.19 6.15
N PRO A 222 0.46 -20.10 7.44
CA PRO A 222 -0.72 -20.71 8.05
C PRO A 222 -2.01 -20.04 7.61
N ALA A 223 -2.00 -18.74 7.31
CA ALA A 223 -3.18 -18.00 6.90
C ALA A 223 -3.73 -18.42 5.54
N LEU A 224 -2.90 -19.00 4.69
CA LEU A 224 -3.32 -19.56 3.41
C LEU A 224 -3.62 -21.07 3.51
N ALA A 225 -2.94 -21.78 4.39
CA ALA A 225 -2.98 -23.23 4.48
C ALA A 225 -4.38 -23.75 4.85
N LYS A 226 -5.10 -23.06 5.72
CA LYS A 226 -6.44 -23.42 6.18
C LYS A 226 -7.43 -23.49 5.01
N GLU A 227 -7.49 -22.45 4.20
CA GLU A 227 -8.45 -22.32 3.10
C GLU A 227 -8.06 -23.16 1.87
N LEU A 228 -6.76 -23.37 1.66
CA LEU A 228 -6.26 -24.20 0.57
C LEU A 228 -6.27 -25.69 0.92
N GLY A 229 -6.52 -26.06 2.20
CA GLY A 229 -6.57 -27.43 2.67
C GLY A 229 -5.24 -28.17 2.58
N ALA A 230 -4.12 -27.45 2.45
CA ALA A 230 -2.79 -27.99 2.29
C ALA A 230 -1.73 -27.02 2.82
N THR A 231 -0.50 -27.53 3.06
CA THR A 231 0.63 -26.69 3.42
C THR A 231 0.98 -25.73 2.29
N VAL A 232 0.98 -24.43 2.57
CA VAL A 232 1.40 -23.39 1.63
C VAL A 232 2.76 -22.89 2.04
N ASN A 233 3.69 -22.88 1.10
CA ASN A 233 5.02 -22.35 1.32
C ASN A 233 5.09 -20.93 0.75
N ALA A 234 5.50 -19.98 1.59
CA ALA A 234 5.84 -18.62 1.22
C ALA A 234 7.35 -18.54 0.96
N TYR A 235 7.73 -17.90 -0.12
CA TYR A 235 9.12 -17.74 -0.54
C TYR A 235 9.42 -16.26 -0.72
N ARG A 236 10.47 -15.75 -0.07
CA ARG A 236 11.00 -14.43 -0.36
C ARG A 236 11.94 -14.53 -1.56
N VAL A 237 11.67 -13.72 -2.57
CA VAL A 237 12.34 -13.78 -3.88
C VAL A 237 12.61 -12.35 -4.35
N ASP A 238 13.82 -12.08 -4.85
CA ASP A 238 14.06 -10.83 -5.59
C ASP A 238 13.24 -10.83 -6.88
N ALA A 239 12.39 -9.83 -7.06
CA ALA A 239 11.47 -9.76 -8.18
C ALA A 239 11.22 -8.32 -8.63
N SER A 240 10.66 -8.22 -9.84
CA SER A 240 10.15 -6.98 -10.42
C SER A 240 8.65 -7.09 -10.63
N THR A 241 7.91 -6.10 -10.13
CA THR A 241 6.45 -6.02 -10.27
C THR A 241 6.05 -4.77 -11.01
N PHE A 242 5.24 -4.91 -12.04
CA PHE A 242 4.52 -3.81 -12.67
C PHE A 242 3.09 -3.76 -12.17
N VAL A 243 2.62 -2.56 -11.82
CA VAL A 243 1.25 -2.29 -11.40
C VAL A 243 0.68 -1.19 -12.30
N TYR A 244 -0.50 -1.45 -12.85
CA TYR A 244 -1.27 -0.50 -13.65
C TYR A 244 -2.59 -0.24 -12.94
N GLU A 245 -2.94 1.01 -12.75
CA GLU A 245 -4.17 1.42 -12.09
C GLU A 245 -4.94 2.41 -12.95
N LEU A 246 -6.26 2.25 -12.97
CA LEU A 246 -7.19 3.19 -13.55
C LEU A 246 -8.37 3.37 -12.59
N GLY A 247 -8.73 4.60 -12.30
CA GLY A 247 -9.82 4.87 -11.37
C GLY A 247 -10.64 6.09 -11.72
N PHE A 248 -11.78 6.20 -11.02
CA PHE A 248 -12.73 7.29 -11.13
C PHE A 248 -13.17 7.74 -9.75
N ASN A 249 -13.06 9.03 -9.48
CA ASN A 249 -13.59 9.66 -8.29
C ASN A 249 -14.80 10.53 -8.65
N ILE A 250 -15.90 10.30 -7.97
CA ILE A 250 -17.20 10.97 -8.18
C ILE A 250 -17.60 11.63 -6.87
N PRO A 251 -17.33 12.93 -6.69
CA PRO A 251 -17.85 13.67 -5.54
C PRO A 251 -19.37 13.69 -5.53
N LEU A 252 -19.94 13.33 -4.39
CA LEU A 252 -21.38 13.42 -4.12
C LEU A 252 -21.71 14.76 -3.43
N HIS A 253 -22.99 14.93 -3.08
CA HIS A 253 -23.41 16.11 -2.33
C HIS A 253 -22.79 16.13 -0.91
N GLY A 254 -22.38 17.30 -0.45
CA GLY A 254 -21.65 17.44 0.83
C GLY A 254 -20.22 16.92 0.74
N ASN A 255 -19.75 16.33 1.83
CA ASN A 255 -18.35 15.88 1.99
C ASN A 255 -18.15 14.40 1.65
N ARG A 256 -18.84 13.90 0.65
CA ARG A 256 -18.91 12.49 0.26
C ARG A 256 -18.35 12.30 -1.14
N ALA A 257 -17.78 11.14 -1.39
CA ALA A 257 -17.40 10.73 -2.73
C ALA A 257 -17.51 9.20 -2.89
N LEU A 258 -17.70 8.77 -4.14
CA LEU A 258 -17.47 7.39 -4.55
C LEU A 258 -16.15 7.34 -5.31
N ASP A 259 -15.38 6.30 -5.06
CA ASP A 259 -14.13 6.05 -5.75
C ASP A 259 -14.09 4.61 -6.25
N PHE A 260 -13.81 4.41 -7.52
CA PHE A 260 -13.70 3.12 -8.17
C PHE A 260 -12.30 2.96 -8.71
N LEU A 261 -11.68 1.81 -8.51
CA LEU A 261 -10.35 1.49 -8.98
C LEU A 261 -10.31 0.09 -9.58
N ALA A 262 -9.70 -0.03 -10.75
CA ALA A 262 -9.23 -1.29 -11.30
C ALA A 262 -7.70 -1.26 -11.33
N SER A 263 -7.08 -2.32 -10.82
CA SER A 263 -5.63 -2.48 -10.80
C SER A 263 -5.27 -3.83 -11.40
N SER A 264 -4.20 -3.88 -12.17
CA SER A 264 -3.57 -5.12 -12.65
C SER A 264 -2.12 -5.12 -12.22
N TYR A 265 -1.63 -6.25 -11.74
CA TYR A 265 -0.25 -6.41 -11.34
C TYR A 265 0.37 -7.67 -11.91
N SER A 266 1.66 -7.62 -12.20
CA SER A 266 2.45 -8.77 -12.67
C SER A 266 3.82 -8.71 -12.02
N SER A 267 4.16 -9.74 -11.27
CA SER A 267 5.43 -9.91 -10.57
C SER A 267 6.21 -11.06 -11.17
N LYS A 268 7.50 -10.84 -11.41
CA LYS A 268 8.41 -11.82 -12.01
C LYS A 268 9.71 -11.88 -11.23
N ALA A 269 10.12 -13.09 -10.85
CA ALA A 269 11.40 -13.33 -10.19
C ALA A 269 12.58 -13.00 -11.11
N ASN A 270 13.55 -12.26 -10.58
CA ASN A 270 14.72 -11.78 -11.32
C ASN A 270 15.85 -12.78 -11.31
N GLU A 271 16.06 -13.48 -10.19
CA GLU A 271 17.28 -14.27 -9.94
C GLU A 271 16.98 -15.66 -9.35
N GLY A 272 18.02 -16.51 -9.35
CA GLY A 272 18.05 -17.82 -8.71
C GLY A 272 17.24 -18.89 -9.44
N PRO A 273 16.89 -19.97 -8.74
CA PRO A 273 16.12 -21.08 -9.30
C PRO A 273 14.71 -20.70 -9.72
N TYR A 274 14.24 -19.50 -9.33
CA TYR A 274 12.93 -18.96 -9.63
C TYR A 274 12.91 -18.01 -10.82
N THR A 275 14.07 -17.76 -11.48
CA THR A 275 14.14 -16.85 -12.63
C THR A 275 13.04 -17.15 -13.65
N GLY A 276 12.21 -16.14 -13.90
CA GLY A 276 11.07 -16.28 -14.81
C GLY A 276 9.77 -16.80 -14.18
N THR A 277 9.81 -17.31 -12.94
CA THR A 277 8.60 -17.60 -12.16
C THR A 277 7.82 -16.31 -11.94
N LYS A 278 6.51 -16.34 -12.16
CA LYS A 278 5.67 -15.16 -12.06
C LYS A 278 4.33 -15.46 -11.40
N TYR A 279 3.78 -14.44 -10.78
CA TYR A 279 2.36 -14.37 -10.49
C TYR A 279 1.78 -13.06 -11.00
N ASP A 280 0.53 -13.08 -11.39
CA ASP A 280 -0.23 -11.92 -11.84
C ASP A 280 -1.61 -11.94 -11.20
N GLY A 281 -2.26 -10.80 -11.24
CA GLY A 281 -3.62 -10.65 -10.74
C GLY A 281 -4.21 -9.30 -11.07
N TYR A 282 -5.48 -9.16 -10.72
CA TYR A 282 -6.17 -7.89 -10.76
C TYR A 282 -6.94 -7.65 -9.45
N LEU A 283 -7.13 -6.39 -9.16
CA LEU A 283 -7.90 -5.93 -8.01
C LEU A 283 -8.96 -4.93 -8.49
N LEU A 284 -10.18 -5.10 -8.01
CA LEU A 284 -11.27 -4.16 -8.20
C LEU A 284 -11.66 -3.57 -6.85
N ARG A 285 -11.84 -2.26 -6.78
CA ARG A 285 -12.23 -1.58 -5.55
C ARG A 285 -13.36 -0.60 -5.80
N ALA A 286 -14.33 -0.59 -4.89
CA ALA A 286 -15.34 0.45 -4.76
C ALA A 286 -15.27 1.01 -3.35
N SER A 287 -15.16 2.34 -3.21
CA SER A 287 -15.00 3.00 -1.91
C SER A 287 -16.05 4.10 -1.76
N TYR A 288 -16.61 4.19 -0.56
CA TYR A 288 -17.38 5.33 -0.11
C TYR A 288 -16.54 6.16 0.87
N LEU A 289 -16.30 7.40 0.52
CA LEU A 289 -15.45 8.31 1.26
C LEU A 289 -16.31 9.38 1.93
N TYR A 290 -16.11 9.59 3.22
CA TYR A 290 -16.75 10.65 3.99
C TYR A 290 -15.69 11.50 4.71
N ARG A 291 -15.81 12.84 4.63
CA ARG A 291 -14.91 13.78 5.29
C ARG A 291 -15.72 14.67 6.22
N PHE A 292 -15.38 14.66 7.51
CA PHE A 292 -15.97 15.56 8.49
C PHE A 292 -15.45 16.99 8.27
N GLN A 293 -16.31 17.95 8.46
CA GLN A 293 -15.95 19.39 8.45
C GLN A 293 -15.44 19.83 9.79
#